data_623d18bd8b4745ea476ee63655cf6919
#
_entry.id   623d18bd8b4745ea476ee63655cf6919
#
_cell.length_a   1.000
_cell.length_b   1.000
_cell.length_c   1.000
_cell.angle_alpha   90.00
_cell.angle_beta   90.00
_cell.angle_gamma   90.00
#
_symmetry.space_group_name_H-M   'P 1'
#
loop_
_entity.id
_entity.type
_entity.pdbx_description
1 polymer ?
#
loop_
_entity_poly.entity_id
_entity_poly.type
_entity_poly.pdbx_seq_one_letter_code
_entity_poly.pdbx_strand_id
1 'polypeptide(L)'
;MTIAFALGNGRSRLHLNLEQLQQAGPVYACNAIYREFTPDCLIATDPGISRAIQESGYSEKHRFHTRRPFPDSGAKRLPKQYRGWSSGPNAVAQACLDGYHDIYLIGFDLGTTTGEFNNVYADTEFYKRTVDPPTFSGNWIKQIKTLAEEYHNRQFIRVEGPETAFVPGFRDVANISSMPLDRFEERLNSTKGML
;
A
#
# COMPACT_ATOMS: atom_id res chain seq x y z
N MET A 1 -2.71 -16.60 13.23
CA MET A 1 -2.85 -16.10 11.86
C MET A 1 -1.73 -15.11 11.63
N THR A 2 -1.09 -15.11 10.46
CA THR A 2 0.03 -14.20 10.13
C THR A 2 -0.55 -12.92 9.52
N ILE A 3 -0.19 -11.77 10.06
CA ILE A 3 -0.67 -10.46 9.59
C ILE A 3 0.40 -9.70 8.81
N ALA A 4 0.00 -8.85 7.88
CA ALA A 4 0.84 -7.87 7.21
C ALA A 4 0.06 -6.58 6.95
N PHE A 5 0.79 -5.48 6.78
CA PHE A 5 0.23 -4.16 6.50
C PHE A 5 0.67 -3.70 5.11
N ALA A 6 -0.30 -3.45 4.23
CA ALA A 6 -0.05 -2.83 2.94
C ALA A 6 -0.39 -1.33 3.03
N LEU A 7 0.61 -0.47 2.78
CA LEU A 7 0.47 0.98 2.83
C LEU A 7 0.32 1.58 1.43
N GLY A 8 -0.85 2.10 1.14
CA GLY A 8 -1.09 3.06 0.07
C GLY A 8 -0.68 4.47 0.47
N ASN A 9 -0.90 5.43 -0.43
CA ASN A 9 -0.54 6.83 -0.22
C ASN A 9 -1.76 7.75 0.00
N GLY A 10 -2.93 7.18 0.31
CA GLY A 10 -4.11 7.95 0.68
C GLY A 10 -3.92 8.67 2.03
N ARG A 11 -4.56 9.83 2.16
CA ARG A 11 -4.41 10.73 3.31
C ARG A 11 -4.96 10.16 4.61
N SER A 12 -5.84 9.14 4.55
CA SER A 12 -6.37 8.45 5.74
C SER A 12 -5.27 7.86 6.64
N ARG A 13 -4.05 7.64 6.11
CA ARG A 13 -2.92 7.12 6.89
C ARG A 13 -2.07 8.16 7.62
N LEU A 14 -2.32 9.47 7.42
CA LEU A 14 -1.44 10.55 7.91
C LEU A 14 -1.21 10.55 9.43
N HIS A 15 -2.15 10.05 10.20
CA HIS A 15 -2.09 10.08 11.67
C HIS A 15 -1.53 8.79 12.27
N LEU A 16 -1.22 7.79 11.45
CA LEU A 16 -0.70 6.51 11.94
C LEU A 16 0.80 6.58 12.24
N ASN A 17 1.18 6.02 13.37
CA ASN A 17 2.58 5.83 13.71
C ASN A 17 3.12 4.59 12.95
N LEU A 18 3.97 4.83 11.94
CA LEU A 18 4.49 3.80 11.05
C LEU A 18 5.47 2.85 11.76
N GLU A 19 6.26 3.33 12.72
CA GLU A 19 7.16 2.50 13.53
C GLU A 19 6.38 1.55 14.42
N GLN A 20 5.28 2.02 15.00
CA GLN A 20 4.38 1.17 15.78
C GLN A 20 3.72 0.10 14.91
N LEU A 21 3.34 0.45 13.68
CA LEU A 21 2.79 -0.49 12.72
C LEU A 21 3.80 -1.61 12.40
N GLN A 22 5.05 -1.23 12.13
CA GLN A 22 6.13 -2.17 11.83
C GLN A 22 6.49 -3.09 13.00
N GLN A 23 6.36 -2.60 14.25
CA GLN A 23 6.50 -3.44 15.45
C GLN A 23 5.38 -4.51 15.55
N ALA A 24 4.20 -4.23 15.04
CA ALA A 24 3.06 -5.15 15.07
C ALA A 24 3.07 -6.18 13.93
N GLY A 25 3.78 -5.90 12.83
CA GLY A 25 3.91 -6.80 11.68
C GLY A 25 4.59 -6.15 10.48
N PRO A 26 4.98 -6.95 9.48
CA PRO A 26 5.70 -6.43 8.33
C PRO A 26 4.87 -5.47 7.49
N VAL A 27 5.54 -4.42 7.03
CA VAL A 27 4.97 -3.32 6.26
C VAL A 27 5.41 -3.42 4.79
N TYR A 28 4.44 -3.53 3.91
CA TYR A 28 4.58 -3.48 2.46
C TYR A 28 4.08 -2.13 1.96
N ALA A 29 4.95 -1.31 1.42
CA ALA A 29 4.58 0.05 1.07
C ALA A 29 4.98 0.45 -0.35
N CYS A 30 4.56 1.62 -0.81
CA CYS A 30 4.79 2.00 -2.19
C CYS A 30 5.31 3.43 -2.37
N ASN A 31 6.11 3.58 -3.43
CA ASN A 31 6.57 4.86 -3.96
C ASN A 31 7.38 5.71 -2.96
N ALA A 32 6.98 6.97 -2.70
CA ALA A 32 7.81 7.97 -2.02
C ALA A 32 7.99 7.76 -0.52
N ILE A 33 7.34 6.80 0.10
CA ILE A 33 7.44 6.54 1.54
C ILE A 33 8.89 6.30 2.01
N TYR A 34 9.76 5.81 1.12
CA TYR A 34 11.19 5.60 1.43
C TYR A 34 11.93 6.87 1.87
N ARG A 35 11.34 8.05 1.63
CA ARG A 35 11.90 9.35 2.02
C ARG A 35 11.79 9.62 3.53
N GLU A 36 10.83 8.98 4.19
CA GLU A 36 10.50 9.22 5.60
C GLU A 36 10.47 7.95 6.45
N PHE A 37 10.31 6.78 5.82
CA PHE A 37 10.16 5.51 6.51
C PHE A 37 10.74 4.37 5.67
N THR A 38 11.34 3.37 6.32
CA THR A 38 11.87 2.18 5.65
C THR A 38 10.94 0.99 5.88
N PRO A 39 10.04 0.66 4.93
CA PRO A 39 9.18 -0.52 5.05
C PRO A 39 9.97 -1.82 4.86
N ASP A 40 9.41 -2.95 5.30
CA ASP A 40 9.99 -4.28 5.08
C ASP A 40 10.05 -4.66 3.60
N CYS A 41 9.15 -4.11 2.80
CA CYS A 41 9.18 -4.24 1.35
C CYS A 41 8.64 -2.97 0.68
N LEU A 42 9.43 -2.36 -0.18
CA LEU A 42 9.03 -1.21 -0.98
C LEU A 42 8.72 -1.63 -2.42
N ILE A 43 7.66 -1.07 -3.00
CA ILE A 43 7.27 -1.30 -4.39
C ILE A 43 7.12 0.05 -5.12
N ALA A 44 7.70 0.18 -6.31
CA ALA A 44 7.43 1.30 -7.19
C ALA A 44 7.37 0.85 -8.66
N THR A 45 6.27 1.19 -9.32
CA THR A 45 6.01 0.78 -10.71
C THR A 45 6.16 1.92 -11.71
N ASP A 46 6.00 3.18 -11.28
CA ASP A 46 6.12 4.34 -12.16
C ASP A 46 7.60 4.65 -12.42
N PRO A 47 7.97 4.94 -13.69
CA PRO A 47 9.37 5.04 -14.09
C PRO A 47 10.18 6.10 -13.32
N GLY A 48 9.61 7.29 -13.09
CA GLY A 48 10.29 8.40 -12.42
C GLY A 48 10.69 8.05 -10.98
N ILE A 49 9.71 7.71 -10.14
CA ILE A 49 9.96 7.38 -8.73
C ILE A 49 10.79 6.10 -8.58
N SER A 50 10.56 5.09 -9.44
CA SER A 50 11.33 3.84 -9.41
C SER A 50 12.80 4.08 -9.74
N ARG A 51 13.10 4.98 -10.70
CA ARG A 51 14.47 5.40 -11.01
C ARG A 51 15.10 6.10 -9.81
N ALA A 52 14.44 7.10 -9.23
CA ALA A 52 14.94 7.86 -8.09
C ALA A 52 15.27 6.96 -6.88
N ILE A 53 14.43 5.95 -6.59
CA ILE A 53 14.69 4.97 -5.52
C ILE A 53 15.98 4.18 -5.79
N GLN A 54 16.21 3.74 -7.04
CA GLN A 54 17.40 2.97 -7.38
C GLN A 54 18.67 3.85 -7.38
N GLU A 55 18.57 5.06 -7.91
CA GLU A 55 19.68 6.04 -7.95
C GLU A 55 20.07 6.53 -6.54
N SER A 56 19.18 6.49 -5.57
CA SER A 56 19.46 6.82 -4.17
C SER A 56 20.28 5.75 -3.42
N GLY A 57 20.48 4.57 -4.02
CA GLY A 57 21.12 3.42 -3.35
C GLY A 57 20.20 2.68 -2.36
N TYR A 58 18.91 3.07 -2.27
CA TYR A 58 17.95 2.43 -1.36
C TYR A 58 17.87 0.92 -1.58
N SER A 59 17.77 0.49 -2.83
CA SER A 59 17.59 -0.91 -3.20
C SER A 59 18.81 -1.80 -2.95
N GLU A 60 19.99 -1.24 -2.72
CA GLU A 60 21.20 -1.98 -2.33
C GLU A 60 21.11 -2.48 -0.88
N LYS A 61 20.37 -1.76 -0.03
CA LYS A 61 20.28 -2.01 1.41
C LYS A 61 18.93 -2.55 1.85
N HIS A 62 17.86 -2.28 1.09
CA HIS A 62 16.49 -2.57 1.46
C HIS A 62 15.76 -3.31 0.35
N ARG A 63 14.80 -4.14 0.73
CA ARG A 63 13.98 -4.90 -0.20
C ARG A 63 13.12 -3.97 -1.05
N PHE A 64 13.41 -3.96 -2.35
CA PHE A 64 12.69 -3.13 -3.31
C PHE A 64 12.30 -3.92 -4.55
N HIS A 65 11.06 -3.79 -5.00
CA HIS A 65 10.55 -4.41 -6.20
C HIS A 65 10.05 -3.37 -7.21
N THR A 66 10.38 -3.58 -8.49
CA THR A 66 10.01 -2.69 -9.59
C THR A 66 9.77 -3.46 -10.88
N ARG A 67 9.19 -2.78 -11.87
CA ARG A 67 9.04 -3.32 -13.25
C ARG A 67 10.38 -3.47 -13.96
N ARG A 68 11.29 -2.53 -13.73
CA ARG A 68 12.56 -2.38 -14.46
C ARG A 68 13.72 -2.17 -13.48
N PRO A 69 14.21 -3.25 -12.84
CA PRO A 69 15.39 -3.14 -12.00
C PRO A 69 16.60 -2.78 -12.85
N PHE A 70 17.45 -1.89 -12.34
CA PHE A 70 18.75 -1.64 -12.92
C PHE A 70 19.69 -2.83 -12.65
N PRO A 71 20.63 -3.11 -13.54
CA PRO A 71 21.72 -4.04 -13.23
C PRO A 71 22.41 -3.65 -11.93
N ASP A 72 22.71 -4.63 -11.10
CA ASP A 72 23.47 -4.49 -9.85
C ASP A 72 22.92 -3.53 -8.79
N SER A 73 21.69 -3.01 -8.96
CA SER A 73 21.05 -2.09 -8.00
C SER A 73 20.44 -2.79 -6.77
N GLY A 74 20.48 -4.11 -6.68
CA GLY A 74 19.78 -4.87 -5.64
C GLY A 74 18.25 -4.93 -5.82
N ALA A 75 17.66 -4.13 -6.70
CA ALA A 75 16.23 -4.13 -6.98
C ALA A 75 15.77 -5.45 -7.59
N LYS A 76 14.61 -5.93 -7.17
CA LYS A 76 13.99 -7.15 -7.67
C LYS A 76 12.91 -6.85 -8.69
N ARG A 77 12.80 -7.71 -9.69
CA ARG A 77 11.75 -7.59 -10.70
C ARG A 77 10.42 -8.12 -10.15
N LEU A 78 9.35 -7.38 -10.38
CA LEU A 78 7.99 -7.81 -10.07
C LEU A 78 7.62 -9.09 -10.84
N PRO A 79 6.79 -9.98 -10.25
CA PRO A 79 6.24 -11.16 -10.93
C PRO A 79 5.54 -10.77 -12.23
N LYS A 80 5.64 -11.62 -13.25
CA LYS A 80 5.17 -11.33 -14.62
C LYS A 80 3.70 -10.91 -14.65
N GLN A 81 2.84 -11.59 -13.90
CA GLN A 81 1.40 -11.35 -13.85
C GLN A 81 1.03 -9.99 -13.25
N TYR A 82 1.86 -9.41 -12.39
CA TYR A 82 1.59 -8.14 -11.71
C TYR A 82 2.38 -6.94 -12.27
N ARG A 83 3.25 -7.13 -13.27
CA ARG A 83 4.10 -6.04 -13.81
C ARG A 83 3.32 -4.88 -14.41
N GLY A 84 2.11 -5.11 -14.93
CA GLY A 84 1.24 -4.09 -15.48
C GLY A 84 0.45 -3.31 -14.41
N TRP A 85 0.54 -3.71 -13.14
CA TRP A 85 -0.30 -3.19 -12.07
C TRP A 85 0.32 -1.98 -11.37
N SER A 86 -0.52 -1.24 -10.65
CA SER A 86 -0.10 -0.09 -9.84
C SER A 86 0.72 -0.51 -8.61
N SER A 87 1.49 0.42 -8.05
CA SER A 87 2.41 0.14 -6.93
C SER A 87 1.69 -0.34 -5.68
N GLY A 88 0.58 0.30 -5.28
CA GLY A 88 -0.21 -0.10 -4.10
C GLY A 88 -0.74 -1.53 -4.18
N PRO A 89 -1.50 -1.91 -5.21
CA PRO A 89 -1.92 -3.31 -5.40
C PRO A 89 -0.77 -4.31 -5.51
N ASN A 90 0.38 -3.91 -6.06
CA ASN A 90 1.58 -4.76 -6.04
C ASN A 90 2.16 -4.96 -4.63
N ALA A 91 2.04 -3.97 -3.73
CA ALA A 91 2.41 -4.14 -2.32
C ALA A 91 1.52 -5.19 -1.64
N VAL A 92 0.22 -5.15 -1.91
CA VAL A 92 -0.74 -6.18 -1.44
C VAL A 92 -0.41 -7.56 -2.01
N ALA A 93 -0.16 -7.64 -3.32
CA ALA A 93 0.22 -8.89 -3.99
C ALA A 93 1.50 -9.49 -3.39
N GLN A 94 2.49 -8.66 -3.06
CA GLN A 94 3.73 -9.12 -2.46
C GLN A 94 3.53 -9.68 -1.05
N ALA A 95 2.65 -9.09 -0.24
CA ALA A 95 2.27 -9.63 1.06
C ALA A 95 1.58 -11.02 0.92
N CYS A 96 0.71 -11.18 -0.10
CA CYS A 96 0.12 -12.47 -0.42
C CYS A 96 1.17 -13.52 -0.81
N LEU A 97 2.11 -13.16 -1.68
CA LEU A 97 3.19 -14.05 -2.14
C LEU A 97 4.12 -14.48 -1.00
N ASP A 98 4.35 -13.59 -0.04
CA ASP A 98 5.16 -13.88 1.14
C ASP A 98 4.40 -14.73 2.19
N GLY A 99 3.12 -15.05 1.95
CA GLY A 99 2.37 -16.03 2.72
C GLY A 99 1.52 -15.46 3.85
N TYR A 100 1.34 -14.14 3.95
CA TYR A 100 0.50 -13.54 4.98
C TYR A 100 -0.98 -13.79 4.75
N HIS A 101 -1.71 -14.08 5.84
CA HIS A 101 -3.13 -14.44 5.78
C HIS A 101 -4.04 -13.22 5.87
N ASP A 102 -3.85 -12.39 6.87
CA ASP A 102 -4.65 -11.18 7.09
C ASP A 102 -3.83 -9.95 6.63
N ILE A 103 -4.31 -9.29 5.58
CA ILE A 103 -3.61 -8.17 4.97
C ILE A 103 -4.44 -6.91 5.18
N TYR A 104 -3.93 -5.98 5.99
CA TYR A 104 -4.56 -4.71 6.26
C TYR A 104 -4.19 -3.71 5.16
N LEU A 105 -5.19 -3.12 4.50
CA LEU A 105 -5.04 -2.12 3.45
C LEU A 105 -5.19 -0.73 4.08
N ILE A 106 -4.09 -0.03 4.29
CA ILE A 106 -4.02 1.26 4.99
C ILE A 106 -3.65 2.35 3.99
N GLY A 107 -4.37 3.48 3.97
CA GLY A 107 -4.17 4.51 2.96
C GLY A 107 -4.60 4.08 1.55
N PHE A 108 -5.46 3.06 1.46
CA PHE A 108 -6.15 2.68 0.23
C PHE A 108 -7.51 3.40 0.16
N ASP A 109 -7.46 4.73 0.10
CA ASP A 109 -8.66 5.59 0.09
C ASP A 109 -9.49 5.40 -1.17
N LEU A 110 -8.85 5.02 -2.28
CA LEU A 110 -9.45 4.62 -3.56
C LEU A 110 -10.41 5.68 -4.14
N GLY A 111 -10.11 6.92 -3.85
CA GLY A 111 -10.89 8.08 -4.29
C GLY A 111 -10.64 9.27 -3.40
N THR A 112 -11.60 10.19 -3.42
CA THR A 112 -11.58 11.42 -2.62
C THR A 112 -12.98 11.74 -2.16
N THR A 113 -13.11 12.40 -1.01
CA THR A 113 -14.37 12.97 -0.51
C THR A 113 -14.48 14.44 -0.81
N THR A 114 -13.40 15.10 -1.24
CA THR A 114 -13.30 16.54 -1.49
C THR A 114 -13.27 16.91 -2.98
N GLY A 115 -13.04 15.96 -3.87
CA GLY A 115 -12.81 16.21 -5.31
C GLY A 115 -11.37 16.59 -5.66
N GLU A 116 -10.48 16.72 -4.67
CA GLU A 116 -9.06 17.01 -4.83
C GLU A 116 -8.22 15.74 -4.93
N PHE A 117 -6.96 15.87 -5.32
CA PHE A 117 -6.01 14.75 -5.37
C PHE A 117 -5.69 14.27 -3.95
N ASN A 118 -6.18 13.09 -3.61
CA ASN A 118 -5.98 12.46 -2.30
C ASN A 118 -4.67 11.64 -2.30
N ASN A 119 -3.58 12.26 -1.85
CA ASN A 119 -2.29 11.60 -1.70
C ASN A 119 -1.43 12.35 -0.68
N VAL A 120 -0.77 11.64 0.22
CA VAL A 120 0.10 12.23 1.26
C VAL A 120 1.34 12.92 0.69
N TYR A 121 1.73 12.61 -0.55
CA TYR A 121 2.86 13.21 -1.26
C TYR A 121 2.44 14.23 -2.32
N ALA A 122 1.17 14.65 -2.33
CA ALA A 122 0.73 15.74 -3.21
C ALA A 122 1.67 16.95 -3.07
N ASP A 123 1.81 17.73 -4.15
CA ASP A 123 2.70 18.91 -4.22
C ASP A 123 4.21 18.60 -4.13
N THR A 124 4.61 17.33 -4.14
CA THR A 124 6.03 16.92 -4.15
C THR A 124 6.45 16.35 -5.50
N GLU A 125 7.75 16.16 -5.70
CA GLU A 125 8.31 15.58 -6.91
C GLU A 125 7.68 14.21 -7.24
N PHE A 126 7.33 13.98 -8.51
CA PHE A 126 6.62 12.83 -9.08
C PHE A 126 5.11 12.76 -8.80
N TYR A 127 4.54 13.72 -8.07
CA TYR A 127 3.12 13.72 -7.72
C TYR A 127 2.39 14.94 -8.25
N LYS A 128 1.09 14.77 -8.45
CA LYS A 128 0.16 15.86 -8.77
C LYS A 128 0.07 16.84 -7.60
N ARG A 129 -0.40 18.03 -7.90
CA ARG A 129 -0.74 19.02 -6.86
C ARG A 129 -2.05 18.63 -6.17
N THR A 130 -2.21 19.04 -4.93
CA THR A 130 -3.44 18.82 -4.14
C THR A 130 -4.69 19.29 -4.89
N VAL A 131 -4.59 20.46 -5.56
CA VAL A 131 -5.72 21.06 -6.31
C VAL A 131 -6.02 20.38 -7.65
N ASP A 132 -5.18 19.45 -8.09
CA ASP A 132 -5.41 18.74 -9.36
C ASP A 132 -6.53 17.69 -9.19
N PRO A 133 -7.22 17.32 -10.27
CA PRO A 133 -8.24 16.28 -10.22
C PRO A 133 -7.69 14.95 -9.71
N PRO A 134 -8.50 14.17 -8.98
CA PRO A 134 -8.10 12.88 -8.43
C PRO A 134 -7.67 11.92 -9.54
N THR A 135 -6.79 10.97 -9.19
CA THR A 135 -6.44 9.89 -10.11
C THR A 135 -7.60 8.89 -10.18
N PHE A 136 -7.91 8.40 -11.38
CA PHE A 136 -8.90 7.36 -11.56
C PHE A 136 -8.54 6.09 -10.77
N SER A 137 -9.36 5.74 -9.80
CA SER A 137 -9.12 4.63 -8.86
C SER A 137 -9.60 3.26 -9.36
N GLY A 138 -10.35 3.21 -10.46
CA GLY A 138 -10.97 1.97 -10.96
C GLY A 138 -9.96 0.85 -11.25
N ASN A 139 -8.76 1.18 -11.71
CA ASN A 139 -7.69 0.20 -11.91
C ASN A 139 -7.24 -0.43 -10.58
N TRP A 140 -7.10 0.36 -9.53
CA TRP A 140 -6.70 -0.12 -8.20
C TRP A 140 -7.76 -1.02 -7.59
N ILE A 141 -9.03 -0.59 -7.68
CA ILE A 141 -10.19 -1.37 -7.22
C ILE A 141 -10.24 -2.73 -7.93
N LYS A 142 -10.12 -2.73 -9.27
CA LYS A 142 -10.10 -3.96 -10.07
C LYS A 142 -8.95 -4.88 -9.65
N GLN A 143 -7.73 -4.34 -9.48
CA GLN A 143 -6.55 -5.12 -9.12
C GLN A 143 -6.67 -5.74 -7.73
N ILE A 144 -7.21 -5.00 -6.74
CA ILE A 144 -7.46 -5.54 -5.40
C ILE A 144 -8.53 -6.63 -5.42
N LYS A 145 -9.62 -6.46 -6.19
CA LYS A 145 -10.63 -7.51 -6.37
C LYS A 145 -10.02 -8.77 -6.98
N THR A 146 -9.21 -8.62 -8.02
CA THR A 146 -8.51 -9.76 -8.64
C THR A 146 -7.61 -10.49 -7.64
N LEU A 147 -6.90 -9.77 -6.76
CA LEU A 147 -6.12 -10.40 -5.69
C LEU A 147 -7.01 -11.15 -4.71
N ALA A 148 -8.13 -10.59 -4.31
CA ALA A 148 -9.05 -11.25 -3.40
C ALA A 148 -9.65 -12.54 -4.00
N GLU A 149 -9.93 -12.55 -5.29
CA GLU A 149 -10.36 -13.75 -6.03
C GLU A 149 -9.24 -14.78 -6.15
N GLU A 150 -8.02 -14.37 -6.51
CA GLU A 150 -6.84 -15.24 -6.64
C GLU A 150 -6.43 -15.85 -5.30
N TYR A 151 -6.48 -15.06 -4.23
CA TYR A 151 -6.11 -15.45 -2.86
C TYR A 151 -7.35 -15.59 -1.97
N HIS A 152 -8.33 -16.38 -2.40
CA HIS A 152 -9.62 -16.56 -1.72
C HIS A 152 -9.51 -17.10 -0.27
N ASN A 153 -8.37 -17.65 0.10
CA ASN A 153 -8.06 -18.13 1.46
C ASN A 153 -7.34 -17.07 2.34
N ARG A 154 -7.20 -15.83 1.86
CA ARG A 154 -6.66 -14.69 2.60
C ARG A 154 -7.78 -13.74 2.99
N GLN A 155 -7.52 -12.86 3.93
CA GLN A 155 -8.43 -11.78 4.33
C GLN A 155 -7.80 -10.43 3.98
N PHE A 156 -8.56 -9.58 3.33
CA PHE A 156 -8.17 -8.22 2.99
C PHE A 156 -9.02 -7.26 3.83
N ILE A 157 -8.41 -6.58 4.80
CA ILE A 157 -9.09 -5.70 5.73
C ILE A 157 -8.76 -4.26 5.38
N ARG A 158 -9.69 -3.55 4.75
CA ARG A 158 -9.50 -2.14 4.41
C ARG A 158 -9.73 -1.27 5.64
N VAL A 159 -8.71 -0.53 6.05
CA VAL A 159 -8.82 0.45 7.14
C VAL A 159 -9.38 1.75 6.59
N GLU A 160 -10.52 2.18 7.12
CA GLU A 160 -11.31 3.31 6.60
C GLU A 160 -11.27 4.49 7.56
N GLY A 161 -10.63 5.59 7.13
CA GLY A 161 -10.62 6.88 7.79
C GLY A 161 -11.58 7.89 7.13
N PRO A 162 -11.61 9.14 7.62
CA PRO A 162 -12.54 10.17 7.14
C PRO A 162 -12.46 10.49 5.65
N GLU A 163 -11.28 10.32 5.05
CA GLU A 163 -11.03 10.61 3.63
C GLU A 163 -11.19 9.39 2.71
N THR A 164 -11.60 8.26 3.25
CA THR A 164 -11.75 7.01 2.51
C THR A 164 -13.02 7.02 1.67
N ALA A 165 -12.89 6.85 0.35
CA ALA A 165 -14.03 6.80 -0.54
C ALA A 165 -14.82 5.49 -0.37
N PHE A 166 -16.13 5.56 -0.52
CA PHE A 166 -16.97 4.37 -0.56
C PHE A 166 -16.73 3.59 -1.87
N VAL A 167 -16.49 2.28 -1.76
CA VAL A 167 -16.26 1.38 -2.90
C VAL A 167 -17.32 0.28 -2.92
N PRO A 168 -18.45 0.47 -3.64
CA PRO A 168 -19.54 -0.51 -3.68
C PRO A 168 -19.08 -1.92 -4.07
N GLY A 169 -18.17 -2.01 -5.05
CA GLY A 169 -17.69 -3.28 -5.57
C GLY A 169 -16.90 -4.16 -4.59
N PHE A 170 -16.55 -3.66 -3.40
CA PHE A 170 -15.91 -4.49 -2.38
C PHE A 170 -16.90 -5.28 -1.53
N ARG A 171 -18.16 -4.83 -1.46
CA ARG A 171 -19.22 -5.49 -0.66
C ARG A 171 -19.53 -6.92 -1.12
N ASP A 172 -19.35 -7.17 -2.41
CA ASP A 172 -19.70 -8.45 -3.04
C ASP A 172 -18.51 -9.44 -3.05
N VAL A 173 -17.39 -9.08 -2.40
CA VAL A 173 -16.19 -9.92 -2.34
C VAL A 173 -16.04 -10.47 -0.94
N ALA A 174 -16.24 -11.77 -0.76
CA ALA A 174 -16.42 -12.43 0.54
C ALA A 174 -15.23 -12.26 1.51
N ASN A 175 -14.01 -12.10 0.99
CA ASN A 175 -12.79 -11.97 1.78
C ASN A 175 -12.22 -10.54 1.78
N ILE A 176 -13.01 -9.55 1.37
CA ILE A 176 -12.73 -8.12 1.61
C ILE A 176 -13.68 -7.61 2.68
N SER A 177 -13.13 -7.02 3.73
CA SER A 177 -13.89 -6.38 4.81
C SER A 177 -13.36 -4.98 5.07
N SER A 178 -14.15 -4.18 5.78
CA SER A 178 -13.76 -2.84 6.24
C SER A 178 -13.60 -2.82 7.75
N MET A 179 -12.65 -2.03 8.23
CA MET A 179 -12.43 -1.74 9.65
C MET A 179 -12.27 -0.24 9.81
N PRO A 180 -13.05 0.43 10.68
CA PRO A 180 -12.84 1.84 11.01
C PRO A 180 -11.45 2.09 11.59
N LEU A 181 -10.87 3.26 11.28
CA LEU A 181 -9.51 3.62 11.68
C LEU A 181 -9.33 3.62 13.20
N ASP A 182 -10.30 4.14 13.95
CA ASP A 182 -10.29 4.14 15.42
C ASP A 182 -10.21 2.72 16.01
N ARG A 183 -10.97 1.79 15.44
CA ARG A 183 -10.93 0.37 15.82
C ARG A 183 -9.60 -0.29 15.47
N PHE A 184 -9.01 0.09 14.35
CA PHE A 184 -7.70 -0.39 13.97
C PHE A 184 -6.62 0.12 14.94
N GLU A 185 -6.66 1.40 15.33
CA GLU A 185 -5.74 2.00 16.30
C GLU A 185 -5.88 1.39 17.69
N GLU A 186 -7.11 1.15 18.16
CA GLU A 186 -7.36 0.41 19.42
C GLU A 186 -6.69 -0.97 19.40
N ARG A 187 -6.85 -1.70 18.28
CA ARG A 187 -6.26 -3.03 18.10
C ARG A 187 -4.73 -2.98 18.07
N LEU A 188 -4.16 -2.03 17.37
CA LEU A 188 -2.73 -1.82 17.30
C LEU A 188 -2.12 -1.48 18.68
N ASN A 189 -2.81 -0.66 19.47
CA ASN A 189 -2.40 -0.30 20.82
C ASN A 189 -2.52 -1.47 21.82
N SER A 190 -3.51 -2.32 21.68
CA SER A 190 -3.69 -3.50 22.54
C SER A 190 -2.64 -4.59 22.31
N THR A 191 -2.08 -4.67 21.11
CA THR A 191 -1.00 -5.62 20.78
C THR A 191 0.32 -5.28 21.49
N LYS A 192 0.53 -4.02 21.89
CA LYS A 192 1.68 -3.59 22.71
C LYS A 192 1.74 -4.22 24.11
N GLY A 193 0.62 -4.70 24.64
CA GLY A 193 0.55 -5.35 25.96
C GLY A 193 0.88 -6.83 25.93
N MET A 194 1.16 -7.43 24.78
CA MET A 194 1.44 -8.87 24.59
C MET A 194 2.88 -9.19 24.16
N LEU A 195 3.72 -8.18 24.06
CA LEU A 195 5.18 -8.32 23.88
C LEU A 195 5.89 -7.87 25.16
#